data_6713b1356ab22dc0084db8c5515c2c1a
#
_entry.id   6713b1356ab22dc0084db8c5515c2c1a
#
_cell.length_a   1.000
_cell.length_b   1.000
_cell.length_c   1.000
_cell.angle_alpha   90.00
_cell.angle_beta   90.00
_cell.angle_gamma   90.00
#
_symmetry.space_group_name_H-M   'P 1'
#
loop_
_entity.id
_entity.type
_entity.pdbx_description
1 polymer ?
#
loop_
_entity_poly.entity_id
_entity_poly.type
_entity_poly.pdbx_seq_one_letter_code
_entity_poly.pdbx_strand_id
1 'polypeptide(L)'
;MATKGGVRMNQVGLVGRLTKDPNLRQLSENKSTVNFVIAINRNFRNNQGSVDADYLLCVAWGKLAERIAKHCGKGSLIGVTGRLQSKTYTNKDNIKVYTTEVVVEDVRFFALKQREEQLAVEASTNGSMQDEEIPVEEQFVLPSEDEEVHTQANAQTVTVG
;
A
#
# COMPACT_ATOMS: atom_id res chain seq x y z
N MET A 1 31.30 11.67 20.61
CA MET A 1 31.59 10.25 21.00
C MET A 1 31.49 9.39 19.77
N ALA A 2 32.61 8.87 19.32
CA ALA A 2 32.62 7.90 18.23
C ALA A 2 32.01 6.59 18.74
N THR A 3 30.80 6.28 18.35
CA THR A 3 30.19 4.98 18.56
C THR A 3 30.99 3.96 17.77
N LYS A 4 31.68 3.06 18.47
CA LYS A 4 32.31 1.88 17.89
C LYS A 4 31.30 1.23 16.95
N GLY A 5 31.64 1.10 15.65
CA GLY A 5 30.79 0.58 14.64
C GLY A 5 30.37 -0.86 14.92
N GLY A 6 29.18 -1.03 15.49
CA GLY A 6 28.52 -2.33 15.52
C GLY A 6 28.04 -2.71 14.11
N VAL A 7 28.02 -4.00 13.82
CA VAL A 7 27.42 -4.52 12.58
C VAL A 7 25.94 -4.15 12.57
N ARG A 8 25.50 -3.46 11.53
CA ARG A 8 24.11 -3.03 11.36
C ARG A 8 23.59 -3.51 10.01
N MET A 9 22.47 -4.16 10.02
CA MET A 9 21.77 -4.55 8.81
C MET A 9 20.30 -4.18 8.94
N ASN A 10 19.81 -3.37 8.02
CA ASN A 10 18.41 -3.03 7.90
C ASN A 10 18.11 -2.89 6.41
N GLN A 11 17.72 -3.99 5.80
CA GLN A 11 17.45 -4.07 4.38
C GLN A 11 16.20 -4.90 4.15
N VAL A 12 15.35 -4.45 3.25
CA VAL A 12 14.13 -5.13 2.84
C VAL A 12 13.99 -5.07 1.33
N GLY A 13 13.58 -6.18 0.74
CA GLY A 13 13.22 -6.29 -0.66
C GLY A 13 11.82 -6.88 -0.79
N LEU A 14 10.94 -6.20 -1.51
CA LEU A 14 9.53 -6.56 -1.64
C LEU A 14 9.10 -6.47 -3.09
N VAL A 15 8.26 -7.41 -3.52
CA VAL A 15 7.57 -7.35 -4.81
C VAL A 15 6.08 -7.45 -4.55
N GLY A 16 5.31 -6.47 -5.02
CA GLY A 16 3.87 -6.44 -4.80
C GLY A 16 3.15 -5.47 -5.72
N ARG A 17 1.84 -5.39 -5.57
CA ARG A 17 0.99 -4.53 -6.37
C ARG A 17 0.56 -3.30 -5.58
N LEU A 18 0.56 -2.14 -6.25
CA LEU A 18 0.00 -0.93 -5.66
C LEU A 18 -1.50 -1.10 -5.43
N THR A 19 -1.94 -0.71 -4.24
CA THR A 19 -3.37 -0.78 -3.86
C THR A 19 -4.16 0.45 -4.30
N LYS A 20 -3.45 1.58 -4.50
CA LYS A 20 -4.00 2.87 -4.94
C LYS A 20 -3.00 3.58 -5.83
N ASP A 21 -3.46 4.58 -6.56
CA ASP A 21 -2.58 5.49 -7.29
C ASP A 21 -1.67 6.24 -6.31
N PRO A 22 -0.35 6.24 -6.54
CA PRO A 22 0.57 6.97 -5.69
C PRO A 22 0.37 8.48 -5.85
N ASN A 23 0.19 9.17 -4.74
CA ASN A 23 -0.01 10.61 -4.73
C ASN A 23 1.29 11.33 -4.32
N LEU A 24 1.85 12.09 -5.27
CA LEU A 24 3.02 12.90 -5.04
C LEU A 24 2.66 14.14 -4.21
N ARG A 25 3.40 14.35 -3.13
CA ARG A 25 3.31 15.56 -2.32
C ARG A 25 4.58 16.37 -2.45
N GLN A 26 4.45 17.61 -2.83
CA GLN A 26 5.55 18.57 -2.81
C GLN A 26 5.62 19.22 -1.42
N LEU A 27 6.73 19.06 -0.73
CA LEU A 27 6.95 19.64 0.60
C LEU A 27 7.69 20.95 0.53
N SER A 28 8.57 21.14 -0.46
CA SER A 28 9.28 22.37 -0.80
C SER A 28 9.77 22.28 -2.23
N GLU A 29 10.37 23.35 -2.76
CA GLU A 29 10.83 23.40 -4.16
C GLU A 29 11.67 22.19 -4.60
N ASN A 30 12.42 21.59 -3.67
CA ASN A 30 13.30 20.45 -3.97
C ASN A 30 13.00 19.19 -3.16
N LYS A 31 11.88 19.16 -2.45
CA LYS A 31 11.51 17.99 -1.62
C LYS A 31 10.13 17.47 -2.00
N SER A 32 10.12 16.38 -2.72
CA SER A 32 8.92 15.61 -3.02
C SER A 32 8.91 14.30 -2.24
N THR A 33 7.73 13.83 -1.89
CA THR A 33 7.52 12.53 -1.26
C THR A 33 6.28 11.86 -1.82
N VAL A 34 6.29 10.54 -1.84
CA VAL A 34 5.13 9.74 -2.17
C VAL A 34 4.94 8.64 -1.14
N ASN A 35 3.72 8.50 -0.65
CA ASN A 35 3.30 7.39 0.20
C ASN A 35 2.41 6.47 -0.63
N PHE A 36 2.67 5.18 -0.55
CA PHE A 36 1.88 4.16 -1.23
C PHE A 36 1.87 2.87 -0.43
N VAL A 37 0.87 2.05 -0.69
CA VAL A 37 0.74 0.73 -0.06
C VAL A 37 0.86 -0.34 -1.12
N ILE A 38 1.71 -1.33 -0.87
CA ILE A 38 1.84 -2.51 -1.71
C ILE A 38 1.17 -3.71 -1.05
N ALA A 39 0.46 -4.47 -1.84
CA ALA A 39 -0.13 -5.74 -1.44
C ALA A 39 0.78 -6.88 -1.91
N ILE A 40 1.14 -7.76 -1.00
CA ILE A 40 2.00 -8.92 -1.24
C ILE A 40 1.24 -10.17 -0.78
N ASN A 41 0.95 -11.06 -1.70
CA ASN A 41 0.27 -12.31 -1.37
C ASN A 41 1.16 -13.21 -0.52
N ARG A 42 0.58 -13.81 0.51
CA ARG A 42 1.26 -14.83 1.31
C ARG A 42 1.41 -16.12 0.51
N ASN A 43 2.45 -16.88 0.82
CA ASN A 43 2.75 -18.12 0.11
C ASN A 43 1.82 -19.28 0.45
N PHE A 44 0.99 -19.15 1.47
CA PHE A 44 0.09 -20.22 1.91
C PHE A 44 -1.36 -19.76 1.91
N ARG A 45 -2.23 -20.74 1.73
CA ARG A 45 -3.66 -20.55 1.83
C ARG A 45 -4.07 -20.56 3.30
N ASN A 46 -5.03 -19.74 3.65
CA ASN A 46 -5.65 -19.76 4.97
C ASN A 46 -6.58 -21.01 5.11
N ASN A 47 -7.16 -21.20 6.28
CA ASN A 47 -8.08 -22.31 6.57
C ASN A 47 -9.32 -22.31 5.68
N GLN A 48 -9.63 -21.23 5.00
CA GLN A 48 -10.75 -21.09 4.07
C GLN A 48 -10.34 -21.33 2.61
N GLY A 49 -9.08 -21.68 2.36
CA GLY A 49 -8.55 -21.93 1.01
C GLY A 49 -8.19 -20.66 0.21
N SER A 50 -8.36 -19.48 0.77
CA SER A 50 -7.98 -18.21 0.14
C SER A 50 -6.56 -17.79 0.50
N VAL A 51 -5.96 -16.97 -0.35
CA VAL A 51 -4.63 -16.43 -0.15
C VAL A 51 -4.78 -15.03 0.44
N ASP A 52 -4.26 -14.85 1.65
CA ASP A 52 -4.21 -13.54 2.30
C ASP A 52 -3.08 -12.69 1.70
N ALA A 53 -3.23 -11.39 1.79
CA ALA A 53 -2.21 -10.44 1.39
C ALA A 53 -1.73 -9.61 2.59
N ASP A 54 -0.45 -9.31 2.60
CA ASP A 54 0.13 -8.34 3.52
C ASP A 54 0.16 -6.96 2.85
N TYR A 55 -0.28 -5.94 3.58
CA TYR A 55 -0.33 -4.56 3.12
C TYR A 55 0.76 -3.76 3.81
N LEU A 56 1.74 -3.30 3.05
CA LEU A 56 2.91 -2.63 3.58
C LEU A 56 2.98 -1.19 3.11
N LEU A 57 3.09 -0.28 4.08
CA LEU A 57 3.25 1.14 3.81
C LEU A 57 4.68 1.42 3.36
N CYS A 58 4.82 2.06 2.22
CA CYS A 58 6.07 2.48 1.63
C CYS A 58 6.11 3.99 1.47
N VAL A 59 7.28 4.57 1.66
CA VAL A 59 7.54 5.98 1.43
C VAL A 59 8.78 6.14 0.56
N ALA A 60 8.69 6.98 -0.46
CA ALA A 60 9.82 7.36 -1.29
C ALA A 60 9.98 8.88 -1.32
N TRP A 61 11.22 9.34 -1.59
CA TRP A 61 11.60 10.74 -1.56
C TRP A 61 12.26 11.20 -2.86
N GLY A 62 12.14 12.48 -3.16
CA GLY A 62 12.83 13.14 -4.26
C GLY A 62 12.50 12.55 -5.63
N LYS A 63 13.50 12.42 -6.47
CA LYS A 63 13.35 11.89 -7.84
C LYS A 63 12.75 10.49 -7.91
N LEU A 64 12.98 9.68 -6.89
CA LEU A 64 12.37 8.35 -6.79
C LEU A 64 10.86 8.43 -6.60
N ALA A 65 10.41 9.35 -5.74
CA ALA A 65 9.00 9.64 -5.53
C ALA A 65 8.32 10.12 -6.83
N GLU A 66 8.97 11.00 -7.56
CA GLU A 66 8.48 11.51 -8.85
C GLU A 66 8.37 10.40 -9.91
N ARG A 67 9.37 9.52 -9.99
CA ARG A 67 9.33 8.36 -10.89
C ARG A 67 8.17 7.41 -10.58
N ILE A 68 7.96 7.10 -9.30
CA ILE A 68 6.87 6.22 -8.89
C ILE A 68 5.52 6.87 -9.20
N ALA A 69 5.32 8.13 -8.83
CA ALA A 69 4.08 8.86 -9.08
C ALA A 69 3.77 9.02 -10.57
N LYS A 70 4.80 9.19 -11.41
CA LYS A 70 4.65 9.37 -12.85
C LYS A 70 4.29 8.07 -13.58
N HIS A 71 4.92 6.97 -13.21
CA HIS A 71 4.85 5.72 -13.97
C HIS A 71 3.89 4.68 -13.40
N CYS A 72 3.53 4.78 -12.13
CA CYS A 72 2.71 3.79 -11.46
C CYS A 72 1.27 4.26 -11.26
N GLY A 73 0.33 3.38 -11.54
CA GLY A 73 -1.07 3.49 -11.13
C GLY A 73 -1.47 2.32 -10.24
N LYS A 74 -2.71 2.36 -9.73
CA LYS A 74 -3.32 1.27 -8.97
C LYS A 74 -3.16 -0.06 -9.71
N GLY A 75 -2.69 -1.09 -9.01
CA GLY A 75 -2.49 -2.44 -9.55
C GLY A 75 -1.16 -2.65 -10.28
N SER A 76 -0.31 -1.64 -10.42
CA SER A 76 1.04 -1.80 -10.95
C SER A 76 1.85 -2.78 -10.09
N LEU A 77 2.56 -3.70 -10.74
CA LEU A 77 3.49 -4.62 -10.08
C LEU A 77 4.88 -4.01 -10.03
N ILE A 78 5.38 -3.76 -8.85
CA ILE A 78 6.69 -3.15 -8.62
C ILE A 78 7.50 -3.94 -7.60
N GLY A 79 8.82 -3.86 -7.73
CA GLY A 79 9.77 -4.29 -6.72
C GLY A 79 10.38 -3.07 -6.04
N VAL A 80 10.41 -3.07 -4.73
CA VAL A 80 11.05 -2.03 -3.93
C VAL A 80 12.15 -2.62 -3.08
N THR A 81 13.24 -1.89 -2.98
CA THR A 81 14.33 -2.19 -2.06
C THR A 81 14.52 -0.98 -1.16
N GLY A 82 14.77 -1.22 0.11
CA GLY A 82 14.96 -0.16 1.07
C GLY A 82 15.21 -0.68 2.48
N ARG A 83 14.76 0.06 3.46
CA ARG A 83 14.93 -0.23 4.88
C ARG A 83 13.64 -0.01 5.65
N LEU A 84 13.50 -0.68 6.79
CA LEU A 84 12.40 -0.43 7.71
C LEU A 84 12.70 0.80 8.58
N GLN A 85 11.68 1.58 8.84
CA GLN A 85 11.74 2.70 9.75
C GLN A 85 10.51 2.72 10.63
N SER A 86 10.71 2.82 11.94
CA SER A 86 9.61 3.06 12.87
C SER A 86 9.34 4.56 12.98
N LYS A 87 8.06 4.90 13.06
CA LYS A 87 7.57 6.25 13.37
C LYS A 87 6.69 6.20 14.59
N THR A 88 6.75 7.25 15.38
CA THR A 88 5.85 7.45 16.51
C THR A 88 5.13 8.76 16.31
N TYR A 89 3.82 8.74 16.42
CA TYR A 89 3.00 9.94 16.44
C TYR A 89 1.95 9.85 17.55
N THR A 90 1.46 10.98 17.97
CA THR A 90 0.38 11.04 18.95
C THR A 90 -0.93 11.27 18.21
N ASN A 91 -1.90 10.39 18.44
CA ASN A 91 -3.22 10.52 17.84
C ASN A 91 -4.05 11.62 18.53
N LYS A 92 -5.28 11.83 18.06
CA LYS A 92 -6.19 12.84 18.61
C LYS A 92 -6.58 12.56 20.08
N ASP A 93 -6.49 11.32 20.51
CA ASP A 93 -6.79 10.87 21.89
C ASP A 93 -5.56 10.91 22.80
N ASN A 94 -4.50 11.58 22.37
CA ASN A 94 -3.22 11.72 23.10
C ASN A 94 -2.51 10.38 23.37
N ILE A 95 -2.78 9.36 22.55
CA ILE A 95 -2.15 8.05 22.61
C ILE A 95 -0.97 8.01 21.62
N LYS A 96 0.18 7.50 22.08
CA LYS A 96 1.34 7.25 21.22
C LYS A 96 1.08 6.04 20.34
N VAL A 97 1.12 6.25 19.04
CA VAL A 97 0.97 5.21 18.03
C VAL A 97 2.32 4.94 17.37
N TYR A 98 2.71 3.68 17.32
CA TYR A 98 3.92 3.23 16.66
C TYR A 98 3.57 2.61 15.32
N THR A 99 4.18 3.08 14.26
CA THR A 99 4.02 2.54 12.92
C THR A 99 5.36 2.16 12.33
N THR A 100 5.37 1.15 11.48
CA THR A 100 6.55 0.76 10.72
C THR A 100 6.28 0.97 9.24
N GLU A 101 7.20 1.64 8.57
CA GLU A 101 7.12 1.87 7.13
C GLU A 101 8.41 1.41 6.44
N VAL A 102 8.31 1.14 5.15
CA VAL A 102 9.45 0.86 4.28
C VAL A 102 9.89 2.16 3.64
N VAL A 103 11.10 2.62 3.96
CA VAL A 103 11.74 3.73 3.25
C VAL A 103 12.39 3.18 1.99
N VAL A 104 11.83 3.52 0.84
CA VAL A 104 12.27 3.00 -0.46
C VAL A 104 13.52 3.71 -0.93
N GLU A 105 14.54 2.95 -1.27
CA GLU A 105 15.83 3.43 -1.78
C GLU A 105 16.00 3.15 -3.27
N ASP A 106 15.36 2.07 -3.77
CA ASP A 106 15.32 1.73 -5.19
C ASP A 106 13.99 1.09 -5.58
N VAL A 107 13.61 1.25 -6.85
CA VAL A 107 12.37 0.70 -7.40
C VAL A 107 12.61 0.07 -8.76
N ARG A 108 12.02 -1.11 -8.97
CA ARG A 108 11.96 -1.80 -10.27
C ARG A 108 10.51 -1.94 -10.71
N PHE A 109 10.24 -1.58 -11.95
CA PHE A 109 8.92 -1.70 -12.54
C PHE A 109 8.83 -3.01 -13.33
N PHE A 110 7.85 -3.86 -12.99
CA PHE A 110 7.63 -5.14 -13.67
C PHE A 110 6.43 -5.07 -14.61
N ALA A 111 5.29 -4.60 -14.13
CA ALA A 111 4.10 -4.41 -14.94
C ALA A 111 3.39 -3.13 -14.48
N LEU A 112 3.40 -2.14 -15.33
CA LEU A 112 2.81 -0.84 -15.05
C LEU A 112 1.35 -0.79 -15.49
N LYS A 113 0.50 -0.19 -14.66
CA LYS A 113 -0.84 0.25 -15.02
C LYS A 113 -0.87 1.76 -14.98
N GLN A 114 -1.47 2.35 -15.99
CA GLN A 114 -1.66 3.80 -16.05
C GLN A 114 -2.70 4.25 -15.02
N ARG A 115 -2.57 5.48 -14.59
CA ARG A 115 -3.56 6.11 -13.72
C ARG A 115 -4.87 6.30 -14.48
N GLU A 116 -5.99 6.12 -13.82
CA GLU A 116 -7.32 6.29 -14.43
C GLU A 116 -7.52 7.70 -15.02
N GLU A 117 -6.92 8.73 -14.41
CA GLU A 117 -6.96 10.11 -14.92
C GLU A 117 -6.27 10.28 -16.29
N GLN A 118 -5.22 9.50 -16.59
CA GLN A 118 -4.54 9.56 -17.89
C GLN A 118 -5.35 8.87 -18.98
N LEU A 119 -6.08 7.82 -18.64
CA LEU A 119 -6.99 7.16 -19.57
C LEU A 119 -8.16 8.05 -19.98
N ALA A 120 -8.66 8.89 -19.07
CA ALA A 120 -9.73 9.83 -19.35
C ALA A 120 -9.30 10.96 -20.32
N VAL A 121 -8.03 11.40 -20.24
CA VAL A 121 -7.48 12.42 -21.13
C VAL A 121 -7.22 11.85 -22.54
N GLU A 122 -6.72 10.63 -22.65
CA GLU A 122 -6.51 9.97 -23.94
C GLU A 122 -7.85 9.58 -24.62
N ALA A 123 -8.85 9.19 -23.84
CA ALA A 123 -10.20 8.88 -24.34
C ALA A 123 -10.93 10.12 -24.85
N SER A 124 -10.66 11.31 -24.31
CA SER A 124 -11.27 12.57 -24.77
C SER A 124 -10.61 13.13 -26.04
N THR A 125 -9.44 12.62 -26.45
CA THR A 125 -8.75 13.04 -27.68
C THR A 125 -9.17 12.19 -28.89
N ASN A 126 -9.70 10.99 -28.67
CA ASN A 126 -10.29 10.13 -29.68
C ASN A 126 -11.84 10.19 -29.56
N GLY A 127 -12.42 11.31 -29.99
CA GLY A 127 -13.86 11.45 -30.04
C GLY A 127 -14.49 10.50 -31.03
N SER A 128 -15.27 9.57 -30.56
CA SER A 128 -16.67 9.31 -30.89
C SER A 128 -17.12 7.94 -30.41
N MET A 129 -18.18 7.97 -29.60
CA MET A 129 -19.21 6.97 -29.46
C MET A 129 -18.86 5.61 -28.88
N GLN A 130 -19.13 5.38 -27.60
CA GLN A 130 -20.31 4.60 -27.18
C GLN A 130 -20.38 4.55 -25.65
N ASP A 131 -21.56 4.89 -25.13
CA ASP A 131 -21.94 4.72 -23.75
C ASP A 131 -21.87 3.23 -23.39
N GLU A 132 -20.88 2.85 -22.62
CA GLU A 132 -20.97 1.71 -21.73
C GLU A 132 -20.67 2.22 -20.33
N GLU A 133 -21.73 2.35 -19.55
CA GLU A 133 -21.63 2.52 -18.11
C GLU A 133 -20.83 1.35 -17.54
N ILE A 134 -19.57 1.63 -17.21
CA ILE A 134 -18.81 0.74 -16.33
C ILE A 134 -19.29 1.07 -14.91
N PRO A 135 -19.89 0.12 -14.19
CA PRO A 135 -20.24 0.35 -12.79
C PRO A 135 -18.97 0.63 -12.01
N VAL A 136 -18.82 1.91 -11.64
CA VAL A 136 -17.82 2.32 -10.67
C VAL A 136 -18.37 1.96 -9.32
N GLU A 137 -18.00 0.82 -8.78
CA GLU A 137 -18.05 0.62 -7.35
C GLU A 137 -17.23 -0.61 -6.97
N GLU A 138 -16.01 -0.34 -6.58
CA GLU A 138 -15.46 -0.95 -5.39
C GLU A 138 -14.47 0.04 -4.80
N GLN A 139 -14.98 0.88 -3.94
CA GLN A 139 -14.15 1.57 -2.97
C GLN A 139 -13.50 0.48 -2.12
N PHE A 140 -12.25 0.20 -2.41
CA PHE A 140 -11.46 -0.62 -1.51
C PHE A 140 -11.20 0.19 -0.24
N VAL A 141 -12.10 0.03 0.72
CA VAL A 141 -11.90 0.48 2.09
C VAL A 141 -10.89 -0.49 2.69
N LEU A 142 -9.73 0.01 3.11
CA LEU A 142 -8.87 -0.75 4.02
C LEU A 142 -9.76 -1.21 5.17
N PRO A 143 -9.82 -2.51 5.52
CA PRO A 143 -10.51 -2.91 6.71
C PRO A 143 -9.90 -2.13 7.86
N SER A 144 -10.69 -1.24 8.47
CA SER A 144 -10.35 -0.65 9.75
C SER A 144 -10.21 -1.81 10.73
N GLU A 145 -9.19 -1.80 11.55
CA GLU A 145 -8.92 -2.84 12.55
C GLU A 145 -10.04 -2.99 13.60
N ASP A 146 -11.16 -2.32 13.41
CA ASP A 146 -12.31 -2.26 14.34
C ASP A 146 -13.49 -3.15 13.95
N GLU A 147 -13.42 -3.94 12.90
CA GLU A 147 -14.35 -5.05 12.75
C GLU A 147 -13.86 -6.22 13.60
N GLU A 148 -14.09 -6.10 14.90
CA GLU A 148 -14.21 -7.25 15.77
C GLU A 148 -15.24 -8.18 15.14
N VAL A 149 -14.76 -9.27 14.57
CA VAL A 149 -15.61 -10.39 14.26
C VAL A 149 -16.22 -10.87 15.57
N HIS A 150 -17.40 -10.40 15.88
CA HIS A 150 -18.25 -11.03 16.86
C HIS A 150 -18.59 -12.42 16.31
N THR A 151 -17.67 -13.33 16.53
CA THR A 151 -18.00 -14.74 16.52
C THR A 151 -18.90 -14.98 17.71
N GLN A 152 -20.20 -14.86 17.50
CA GLN A 152 -21.15 -15.43 18.43
C GLN A 152 -20.89 -16.93 18.44
N ALA A 153 -20.16 -17.34 19.45
CA ALA A 153 -20.13 -18.73 19.83
C ALA A 153 -21.55 -19.10 20.26
N ASN A 154 -22.28 -19.71 19.36
CA ASN A 154 -23.51 -20.39 19.71
C ASN A 154 -23.12 -21.61 20.56
N ALA A 155 -23.04 -21.40 21.84
CA ALA A 155 -22.98 -22.48 22.81
C ALA A 155 -24.35 -23.17 22.80
N GLN A 156 -24.49 -24.16 21.93
CA GLN A 156 -25.59 -25.11 22.11
C GLN A 156 -25.24 -25.98 23.30
N THR A 157 -25.90 -25.67 24.38
CA THR A 157 -25.96 -26.53 25.55
C THR A 157 -26.68 -27.83 25.13
N VAL A 158 -25.93 -28.87 24.92
CA VAL A 158 -26.50 -30.22 24.82
C VAL A 158 -26.77 -30.69 26.23
N THR A 159 -28.02 -30.60 26.63
CA THR A 159 -28.49 -31.26 27.83
C THR A 159 -28.65 -32.75 27.52
N VAL A 160 -27.74 -33.56 28.05
CA VAL A 160 -27.93 -35.02 28.10
C VAL A 160 -28.70 -35.31 29.37
N GLY A 161 -29.92 -35.71 29.18
CA GLY A 161 -30.74 -36.31 30.22
C GLY A 161 -30.37 -37.76 30.46
#